data_93368d8cce813ca804fd37f1a6cc43f2
#
_entry.id   93368d8cce813ca804fd37f1a6cc43f2
#
_cell.length_a   1.000
_cell.length_b   1.000
_cell.length_c   1.000
_cell.angle_alpha   90.00
_cell.angle_beta   90.00
_cell.angle_gamma   90.00
#
_symmetry.space_group_name_H-M   'P 1'
#
loop_
_entity.id
_entity.type
_entity.pdbx_description
1 polymer ?
#
loop_
_entity_poly.entity_id
_entity_poly.type
_entity_poly.pdbx_seq_one_letter_code
_entity_poly.pdbx_strand_id
1 'polypeptide(L)'
;LKHKVNVISPNDYASFLHWLPGNDLVTEYESSKETAIKLVEDADIIFMLDFNDLSRIDGLSDNVKSSNAYKVLIDHHQDPQNNIADLIFSEPTICSTSQLLFQIIDKMDLSYLIDKDIAECIYVGIMTDTGSFKYSSTTSETHNIIARLIKYGARNTVIHDLVYDNYSADRMKLLGYCLNDKLLLFPENKSAIISLTNDELKRFNF
;
A
#
# COMPACT_ATOMS: atom_id res chain seq x y z
N LEU A 1 12.55 17.09 -13.67
CA LEU A 1 11.94 16.44 -14.84
C LEU A 1 10.50 16.91 -14.97
N LYS A 2 10.09 17.38 -16.17
CA LYS A 2 8.73 17.89 -16.40
C LYS A 2 7.87 16.75 -16.98
N HIS A 3 7.60 15.72 -16.20
CA HIS A 3 6.64 14.69 -16.57
C HIS A 3 5.29 14.99 -15.90
N LYS A 4 4.19 14.74 -16.62
CA LYS A 4 2.87 14.71 -16.03
C LYS A 4 2.72 13.32 -15.42
N VAL A 5 2.51 13.28 -14.11
CA VAL A 5 2.32 12.02 -13.37
C VAL A 5 0.90 11.98 -12.82
N ASN A 6 0.22 10.86 -12.97
CA ASN A 6 -1.09 10.61 -12.38
C ASN A 6 -1.01 9.30 -11.58
N VAL A 7 -1.74 9.22 -10.49
CA VAL A 7 -1.86 8.02 -9.67
C VAL A 7 -3.30 7.54 -9.75
N ILE A 8 -3.49 6.24 -9.99
CA ILE A 8 -4.80 5.60 -10.03
C ILE A 8 -4.83 4.51 -8.98
N SER A 9 -5.84 4.54 -8.11
CA SER A 9 -6.20 3.43 -7.22
C SER A 9 -7.37 2.67 -7.83
N PRO A 10 -7.35 1.33 -7.89
CA PRO A 10 -8.47 0.54 -8.43
C PRO A 10 -9.76 0.74 -7.63
N ASN A 11 -9.67 0.87 -6.33
CA ASN A 11 -10.76 1.03 -5.39
C ASN A 11 -10.37 1.97 -4.25
N ASP A 12 -11.33 2.24 -3.35
CA ASP A 12 -11.06 2.99 -2.12
C ASP A 12 -10.01 2.26 -1.25
N TYR A 13 -9.26 3.02 -0.50
CA TYR A 13 -8.21 2.53 0.37
C TYR A 13 -8.36 3.07 1.80
N ALA A 14 -7.66 2.45 2.73
CA ALA A 14 -7.83 2.70 4.15
C ALA A 14 -7.65 4.19 4.50
N SER A 15 -8.63 4.75 5.21
CA SER A 15 -8.70 6.17 5.59
C SER A 15 -7.47 6.67 6.36
N PHE A 16 -6.76 5.77 7.04
CA PHE A 16 -5.52 6.11 7.74
C PHE A 16 -4.35 6.46 6.79
N LEU A 17 -4.54 6.31 5.46
CA LEU A 17 -3.57 6.73 4.43
C LEU A 17 -3.92 8.09 3.81
N HIS A 18 -5.11 8.66 4.07
CA HIS A 18 -5.58 9.89 3.44
C HIS A 18 -4.77 11.15 3.81
N TRP A 19 -3.96 11.09 4.85
CA TRP A 19 -3.05 12.18 5.23
C TRP A 19 -1.75 12.20 4.41
N LEU A 20 -1.45 11.16 3.63
CA LEU A 20 -0.21 11.09 2.85
C LEU A 20 -0.13 12.22 1.83
N PRO A 21 1.06 12.79 1.63
CA PRO A 21 1.28 13.81 0.61
C PRO A 21 0.84 13.32 -0.78
N GLY A 22 0.07 14.16 -1.48
CA GLY A 22 -0.46 13.85 -2.82
C GLY A 22 -1.72 12.98 -2.85
N ASN A 23 -2.30 12.64 -1.70
CA ASN A 23 -3.54 11.86 -1.62
C ASN A 23 -4.70 12.51 -2.41
N ASP A 24 -4.79 13.82 -2.39
CA ASP A 24 -5.80 14.61 -3.11
C ASP A 24 -5.67 14.54 -4.65
N LEU A 25 -4.55 14.04 -5.15
CA LEU A 25 -4.25 13.86 -6.57
C LEU A 25 -4.51 12.42 -7.07
N VAL A 26 -4.87 11.51 -6.19
CA VAL A 26 -5.17 10.11 -6.55
C VAL A 26 -6.53 10.04 -7.21
N THR A 27 -6.58 9.44 -8.40
CA THR A 27 -7.82 9.12 -9.10
C THR A 27 -8.29 7.74 -8.68
N GLU A 28 -9.40 7.65 -7.99
CA GLU A 28 -10.03 6.37 -7.65
C GLU A 28 -10.89 5.89 -8.83
N TYR A 29 -10.60 4.68 -9.32
CA TYR A 29 -11.28 4.14 -10.51
C TYR A 29 -12.78 3.92 -10.28
N GLU A 30 -13.20 3.36 -9.14
CA GLU A 30 -14.62 3.06 -8.90
C GLU A 30 -15.50 4.29 -8.95
N SER A 31 -15.02 5.43 -8.46
CA SER A 31 -15.73 6.71 -8.44
C SER A 31 -15.55 7.55 -9.69
N SER A 32 -14.47 7.29 -10.49
CA SER A 32 -14.06 8.15 -11.61
C SER A 32 -13.61 7.35 -12.84
N LYS A 33 -14.39 6.34 -13.24
CA LYS A 33 -14.04 5.35 -14.28
C LYS A 33 -13.57 5.97 -15.58
N GLU A 34 -14.34 6.88 -16.16
CA GLU A 34 -14.01 7.52 -17.44
C GLU A 34 -12.68 8.27 -17.39
N THR A 35 -12.44 8.98 -16.28
CA THR A 35 -11.18 9.70 -16.07
C THR A 35 -10.00 8.74 -15.95
N ALA A 36 -10.12 7.69 -15.15
CA ALA A 36 -9.08 6.70 -14.96
C ALA A 36 -8.74 5.96 -16.26
N ILE A 37 -9.75 5.54 -17.03
CA ILE A 37 -9.56 4.88 -18.33
C ILE A 37 -8.80 5.82 -19.27
N LYS A 38 -9.22 7.08 -19.37
CA LYS A 38 -8.53 8.05 -20.22
C LYS A 38 -7.08 8.27 -19.81
N LEU A 39 -6.78 8.32 -18.51
CA LEU A 39 -5.40 8.45 -18.03
C LEU A 39 -4.53 7.24 -18.43
N VAL A 40 -5.10 6.03 -18.45
CA VAL A 40 -4.41 4.82 -18.92
C VAL A 40 -4.19 4.85 -20.43
N GLU A 41 -5.17 5.31 -21.20
CA GLU A 41 -5.08 5.41 -22.67
C GLU A 41 -4.06 6.47 -23.11
N ASP A 42 -4.00 7.60 -22.42
CA ASP A 42 -3.11 8.74 -22.74
C ASP A 42 -1.68 8.56 -22.17
N ALA A 43 -1.40 7.46 -21.45
CA ALA A 43 -0.10 7.24 -20.82
C ALA A 43 0.98 6.81 -21.81
N ASP A 44 2.18 7.38 -21.71
CA ASP A 44 3.40 6.88 -22.36
C ASP A 44 4.03 5.72 -21.60
N ILE A 45 3.94 5.76 -20.24
CA ILE A 45 4.48 4.74 -19.34
C ILE A 45 3.46 4.46 -18.24
N ILE A 46 3.25 3.18 -17.94
CA ILE A 46 2.43 2.71 -16.83
C ILE A 46 3.33 1.98 -15.85
N PHE A 47 3.43 2.51 -14.62
CA PHE A 47 4.03 1.78 -13.50
C PHE A 47 2.96 0.98 -12.78
N MET A 48 3.13 -0.31 -12.73
CA MET A 48 2.30 -1.25 -11.99
C MET A 48 3.03 -1.56 -10.67
N LEU A 49 2.46 -1.09 -9.56
CA LEU A 49 3.12 -1.12 -8.26
C LEU A 49 2.33 -2.00 -7.28
N ASP A 50 3.02 -2.94 -6.63
CA ASP A 50 2.50 -3.75 -5.54
C ASP A 50 1.38 -4.73 -5.93
N PHE A 51 1.40 -5.22 -7.16
CA PHE A 51 0.56 -6.33 -7.60
C PHE A 51 1.25 -7.12 -8.71
N ASN A 52 1.09 -8.43 -8.69
CA ASN A 52 1.75 -9.39 -9.58
C ASN A 52 0.83 -9.94 -10.68
N ASP A 53 -0.45 -9.57 -10.68
CA ASP A 53 -1.47 -10.06 -11.60
C ASP A 53 -2.50 -8.97 -11.89
N LEU A 54 -2.89 -8.83 -13.17
CA LEU A 54 -3.86 -7.81 -13.58
C LEU A 54 -5.25 -8.00 -12.97
N SER A 55 -5.60 -9.19 -12.51
CA SER A 55 -6.87 -9.42 -11.80
C SER A 55 -6.96 -8.64 -10.47
N ARG A 56 -5.82 -8.15 -9.95
CA ARG A 56 -5.77 -7.35 -8.72
C ARG A 56 -6.22 -5.90 -8.90
N ILE A 57 -6.36 -5.45 -10.14
CA ILE A 57 -6.81 -4.09 -10.47
C ILE A 57 -8.22 -4.05 -11.06
N ASP A 58 -8.98 -5.15 -10.89
CA ASP A 58 -10.40 -5.27 -11.23
C ASP A 58 -10.74 -4.71 -12.64
N GLY A 59 -11.64 -3.74 -12.72
CA GLY A 59 -12.14 -3.17 -13.96
C GLY A 59 -11.10 -2.41 -14.82
N LEU A 60 -9.90 -2.10 -14.30
CA LEU A 60 -8.81 -1.50 -15.08
C LEU A 60 -7.99 -2.52 -15.87
N SER A 61 -8.13 -3.81 -15.58
CA SER A 61 -7.32 -4.89 -16.11
C SER A 61 -7.24 -4.85 -17.65
N ASP A 62 -8.39 -4.81 -18.32
CA ASP A 62 -8.47 -4.82 -19.80
C ASP A 62 -7.89 -3.54 -20.41
N ASN A 63 -8.09 -2.37 -19.77
CA ASN A 63 -7.54 -1.10 -20.24
C ASN A 63 -6.01 -1.08 -20.15
N VAL A 64 -5.45 -1.51 -19.02
CA VAL A 64 -3.99 -1.63 -18.84
C VAL A 64 -3.40 -2.64 -19.81
N LYS A 65 -4.05 -3.81 -20.00
CA LYS A 65 -3.61 -4.85 -20.90
C LYS A 65 -3.58 -4.38 -22.37
N SER A 66 -4.60 -3.65 -22.82
CA SER A 66 -4.72 -3.17 -24.19
C SER A 66 -3.97 -1.88 -24.49
N SER A 67 -3.50 -1.16 -23.46
CA SER A 67 -2.72 0.08 -23.62
C SER A 67 -1.40 -0.16 -24.35
N ASN A 68 -1.04 0.77 -25.24
CA ASN A 68 0.25 0.81 -25.94
C ASN A 68 1.39 1.41 -25.11
N ALA A 69 1.11 1.88 -23.90
CA ALA A 69 2.11 2.43 -22.99
C ALA A 69 3.20 1.39 -22.65
N TYR A 70 4.42 1.85 -22.45
CA TYR A 70 5.48 1.01 -21.90
C TYR A 70 5.16 0.65 -20.45
N LYS A 71 5.12 -0.63 -20.12
CA LYS A 71 4.67 -1.14 -18.83
C LYS A 71 5.85 -1.56 -17.97
N VAL A 72 5.92 -1.01 -16.77
CA VAL A 72 6.95 -1.35 -15.77
C VAL A 72 6.26 -1.94 -14.55
N LEU A 73 6.58 -3.17 -14.20
CA LEU A 73 6.12 -3.82 -12.97
C LEU A 73 7.19 -3.71 -11.89
N ILE A 74 6.81 -3.23 -10.71
CA ILE A 74 7.65 -3.24 -9.51
C ILE A 74 6.84 -3.89 -8.40
N ASP A 75 7.24 -5.07 -7.94
CA ASP A 75 6.45 -5.87 -7.02
C ASP A 75 7.31 -6.82 -6.18
N HIS A 76 6.82 -7.19 -5.01
CA HIS A 76 7.49 -8.14 -4.11
C HIS A 76 6.69 -9.44 -3.88
N HIS A 77 5.53 -9.60 -4.53
CA HIS A 77 4.74 -10.83 -4.43
C HIS A 77 5.35 -11.97 -5.25
N GLN A 78 5.07 -13.20 -4.83
CA GLN A 78 5.51 -14.42 -5.53
C GLN A 78 4.70 -14.63 -6.81
N ASP A 79 5.30 -15.35 -7.77
CA ASP A 79 4.63 -15.81 -8.99
C ASP A 79 3.99 -14.69 -9.84
N PRO A 80 4.76 -13.70 -10.34
CA PRO A 80 4.22 -12.66 -11.19
C PRO A 80 3.65 -13.25 -12.49
N GLN A 81 2.51 -12.73 -12.92
CA GLN A 81 1.87 -13.11 -14.15
C GLN A 81 2.81 -12.84 -15.35
N ASN A 82 2.94 -13.81 -16.23
CA ASN A 82 3.79 -13.68 -17.41
C ASN A 82 3.24 -12.65 -18.42
N ASN A 83 4.14 -11.95 -19.10
CA ASN A 83 3.81 -11.07 -20.25
C ASN A 83 2.85 -9.90 -19.93
N ILE A 84 2.84 -9.40 -18.71
CA ILE A 84 2.02 -8.23 -18.33
C ILE A 84 2.78 -6.91 -18.40
N ALA A 85 4.11 -6.95 -18.45
CA ALA A 85 4.97 -5.76 -18.49
C ALA A 85 6.15 -5.95 -19.42
N ASP A 86 6.67 -4.82 -19.94
CA ASP A 86 7.87 -4.75 -20.77
C ASP A 86 9.14 -4.81 -19.92
N LEU A 87 9.07 -4.31 -18.68
CA LEU A 87 10.16 -4.36 -17.70
C LEU A 87 9.60 -4.81 -16.35
N ILE A 88 10.27 -5.77 -15.72
CA ILE A 88 9.82 -6.36 -14.45
C ILE A 88 10.94 -6.28 -13.41
N PHE A 89 10.62 -5.68 -12.28
CA PHE A 89 11.36 -5.76 -11.02
C PHE A 89 10.49 -6.53 -10.03
N SER A 90 10.71 -7.84 -9.91
CA SER A 90 9.99 -8.71 -8.98
C SER A 90 10.99 -9.33 -8.02
N GLU A 91 10.84 -9.05 -6.72
CA GLU A 91 11.81 -9.49 -5.70
C GLU A 91 11.09 -9.97 -4.42
N PRO A 92 10.62 -11.23 -4.40
CA PRO A 92 9.84 -11.77 -3.28
C PRO A 92 10.59 -11.87 -1.94
N THR A 93 11.90 -11.67 -1.93
CA THR A 93 12.70 -11.69 -0.69
C THR A 93 12.70 -10.36 0.04
N ILE A 94 12.22 -9.30 -0.60
CA ILE A 94 12.12 -7.95 -0.03
C ILE A 94 10.79 -7.80 0.71
N CYS A 95 10.80 -7.08 1.84
CA CYS A 95 9.65 -7.01 2.73
C CYS A 95 8.48 -6.17 2.20
N SER A 96 8.70 -5.32 1.18
CA SER A 96 7.65 -4.47 0.58
C SER A 96 8.08 -3.92 -0.78
N THR A 97 7.12 -3.61 -1.63
CA THR A 97 7.36 -2.90 -2.89
C THR A 97 7.96 -1.51 -2.65
N SER A 98 7.60 -0.84 -1.56
CA SER A 98 8.17 0.45 -1.17
C SER A 98 9.67 0.36 -0.85
N GLN A 99 10.12 -0.73 -0.22
CA GLN A 99 11.55 -0.98 -0.03
C GLN A 99 12.26 -1.22 -1.37
N LEU A 100 11.66 -2.02 -2.25
CA LEU A 100 12.21 -2.28 -3.58
C LEU A 100 12.34 -0.99 -4.40
N LEU A 101 11.31 -0.15 -4.36
CA LEU A 101 11.32 1.17 -5.02
C LEU A 101 12.45 2.06 -4.50
N PHE A 102 12.63 2.13 -3.17
CA PHE A 102 13.76 2.86 -2.58
C PHE A 102 15.10 2.35 -3.10
N GLN A 103 15.30 1.04 -3.17
CA GLN A 103 16.55 0.44 -3.65
C GLN A 103 16.78 0.73 -5.14
N ILE A 104 15.72 0.76 -5.96
CA ILE A 104 15.81 1.15 -7.38
C ILE A 104 16.26 2.61 -7.49
N ILE A 105 15.63 3.52 -6.76
CA ILE A 105 16.00 4.96 -6.74
C ILE A 105 17.46 5.13 -6.32
N ASP A 106 17.89 4.39 -5.30
CA ASP A 106 19.26 4.45 -4.78
C ASP A 106 20.30 3.92 -5.80
N LYS A 107 20.02 2.78 -6.45
CA LYS A 107 20.87 2.22 -7.51
C LYS A 107 20.96 3.08 -8.76
N MET A 108 19.96 3.95 -8.98
CA MET A 108 19.97 4.94 -10.07
C MET A 108 20.71 6.25 -9.70
N ASP A 109 21.31 6.32 -8.51
CA ASP A 109 21.94 7.52 -7.95
C ASP A 109 20.98 8.72 -7.84
N LEU A 110 19.67 8.46 -7.64
CA LEU A 110 18.61 9.47 -7.56
C LEU A 110 18.14 9.77 -6.13
N SER A 111 18.80 9.21 -5.11
CA SER A 111 18.42 9.40 -3.70
C SER A 111 18.42 10.86 -3.25
N TYR A 112 19.15 11.74 -3.94
CA TYR A 112 19.16 13.18 -3.66
C TYR A 112 17.83 13.88 -4.00
N LEU A 113 16.93 13.21 -4.74
CA LEU A 113 15.58 13.68 -5.05
C LEU A 113 14.56 13.33 -3.97
N ILE A 114 14.91 12.45 -3.02
CA ILE A 114 14.02 12.06 -1.94
C ILE A 114 13.91 13.23 -0.95
N ASP A 115 12.80 13.92 -1.00
CA ASP A 115 12.40 14.90 0.00
C ASP A 115 11.63 14.25 1.15
N LYS A 116 11.16 15.06 2.07
CA LYS A 116 10.39 14.62 3.23
C LYS A 116 9.12 13.88 2.84
N ASP A 117 8.40 14.37 1.84
CA ASP A 117 7.09 13.82 1.44
C ASP A 117 7.25 12.44 0.80
N ILE A 118 8.23 12.29 -0.08
CA ILE A 118 8.62 11.00 -0.67
C ILE A 118 9.08 10.03 0.44
N ALA A 119 9.90 10.52 1.38
CA ALA A 119 10.40 9.71 2.48
C ALA A 119 9.28 9.22 3.40
N GLU A 120 8.27 10.04 3.70
CA GLU A 120 7.10 9.63 4.48
C GLU A 120 6.26 8.57 3.76
N CYS A 121 6.02 8.73 2.45
CA CYS A 121 5.29 7.73 1.66
C CYS A 121 6.00 6.37 1.64
N ILE A 122 7.31 6.35 1.37
CA ILE A 122 8.11 5.11 1.35
C ILE A 122 8.15 4.48 2.75
N TYR A 123 8.33 5.30 3.80
CA TYR A 123 8.33 4.83 5.19
C TYR A 123 7.02 4.12 5.55
N VAL A 124 5.87 4.74 5.21
CA VAL A 124 4.54 4.15 5.47
C VAL A 124 4.38 2.81 4.77
N GLY A 125 4.74 2.71 3.48
CA GLY A 125 4.64 1.45 2.74
C GLY A 125 5.49 0.34 3.37
N ILE A 126 6.74 0.61 3.78
CA ILE A 126 7.57 -0.37 4.46
C ILE A 126 6.97 -0.74 5.84
N MET A 127 6.50 0.24 6.59
CA MET A 127 5.97 0.04 7.95
C MET A 127 4.69 -0.80 7.93
N THR A 128 3.78 -0.56 6.99
CA THR A 128 2.51 -1.31 6.90
C THR A 128 2.74 -2.75 6.50
N ASP A 129 3.58 -3.03 5.51
CA ASP A 129 3.88 -4.38 5.03
C ASP A 129 4.68 -5.22 6.02
N THR A 130 5.40 -4.57 6.92
CA THR A 130 6.19 -5.24 7.95
C THR A 130 5.48 -5.35 9.31
N GLY A 131 4.21 -4.95 9.38
CA GLY A 131 3.45 -4.90 10.61
C GLY A 131 4.16 -4.09 11.70
N SER A 132 4.61 -2.89 11.35
CA SER A 132 5.45 -2.03 12.21
C SER A 132 6.80 -2.69 12.55
N PHE A 133 7.46 -3.22 11.53
CA PHE A 133 8.80 -3.83 11.61
C PHE A 133 8.88 -5.11 12.47
N LYS A 134 7.74 -5.81 12.69
CA LYS A 134 7.68 -7.03 13.53
C LYS A 134 7.78 -8.33 12.74
N TYR A 135 7.47 -8.32 11.45
CA TYR A 135 7.44 -9.56 10.66
C TYR A 135 8.85 -10.05 10.34
N SER A 136 8.99 -11.35 10.13
CA SER A 136 10.28 -12.00 9.83
C SER A 136 10.93 -11.55 8.52
N SER A 137 10.16 -10.92 7.62
CA SER A 137 10.66 -10.28 6.40
C SER A 137 11.44 -8.99 6.67
N THR A 138 11.35 -8.41 7.88
CA THR A 138 12.11 -7.23 8.28
C THR A 138 13.57 -7.61 8.52
N THR A 139 14.46 -7.03 7.75
CA THR A 139 15.91 -7.31 7.81
C THR A 139 16.70 -6.11 8.36
N SER A 140 18.01 -6.30 8.57
CA SER A 140 18.93 -5.20 8.89
C SER A 140 18.95 -4.15 7.78
N GLU A 141 18.82 -4.57 6.51
CA GLU A 141 18.75 -3.65 5.37
C GLU A 141 17.48 -2.80 5.42
N THR A 142 16.33 -3.40 5.78
CA THR A 142 15.09 -2.65 6.02
C THR A 142 15.31 -1.54 7.03
N HIS A 143 15.94 -1.83 8.17
CA HIS A 143 16.24 -0.82 9.20
C HIS A 143 17.24 0.24 8.73
N ASN A 144 18.23 -0.12 7.91
CA ASN A 144 19.15 0.85 7.30
C ASN A 144 18.41 1.83 6.39
N ILE A 145 17.47 1.34 5.57
CA ILE A 145 16.62 2.17 4.72
C ILE A 145 15.75 3.09 5.58
N ILE A 146 15.10 2.56 6.60
CA ILE A 146 14.30 3.35 7.55
C ILE A 146 15.12 4.48 8.19
N ALA A 147 16.36 4.19 8.62
CA ALA A 147 17.25 5.21 9.18
C ALA A 147 17.57 6.32 8.14
N ARG A 148 17.75 5.96 6.86
CA ARG A 148 17.95 6.94 5.78
C ARG A 148 16.69 7.77 5.54
N LEU A 149 15.51 7.16 5.53
CA LEU A 149 14.21 7.85 5.35
C LEU A 149 13.98 8.88 6.49
N ILE A 150 14.27 8.52 7.74
CA ILE A 150 14.22 9.46 8.87
C ILE A 150 15.20 10.62 8.64
N LYS A 151 16.41 10.35 8.13
CA LYS A 151 17.40 11.38 7.80
C LYS A 151 16.93 12.30 6.67
N TYR A 152 16.12 11.81 5.72
CA TYR A 152 15.46 12.61 4.67
C TYR A 152 14.26 13.40 5.19
N GLY A 153 13.84 13.18 6.44
CA GLY A 153 12.82 13.98 7.12
C GLY A 153 11.51 13.24 7.41
N ALA A 154 11.43 11.93 7.20
CA ALA A 154 10.27 11.15 7.60
C ALA A 154 10.05 11.23 9.12
N ARG A 155 8.84 11.64 9.53
CA ARG A 155 8.47 11.87 10.94
C ARG A 155 7.89 10.60 11.53
N ASN A 156 8.74 9.65 11.89
CA ASN A 156 8.34 8.32 12.34
C ASN A 156 7.27 8.34 13.46
N THR A 157 7.39 9.20 14.47
CA THR A 157 6.38 9.31 15.55
C THR A 157 5.02 9.70 14.99
N VAL A 158 4.97 10.77 14.18
CA VAL A 158 3.71 11.25 13.57
C VAL A 158 3.10 10.17 12.66
N ILE A 159 3.93 9.45 11.91
CA ILE A 159 3.49 8.36 11.05
C ILE A 159 2.84 7.24 11.88
N HIS A 160 3.47 6.83 12.98
CA HIS A 160 2.91 5.80 13.86
C HIS A 160 1.59 6.23 14.49
N ASP A 161 1.51 7.47 14.99
CA ASP A 161 0.28 8.03 15.55
C ASP A 161 -0.87 8.01 14.53
N LEU A 162 -0.61 8.40 13.28
CA LEU A 162 -1.63 8.47 12.23
C LEU A 162 -2.06 7.09 11.69
N VAL A 163 -1.16 6.12 11.66
CA VAL A 163 -1.45 4.80 11.08
C VAL A 163 -1.95 3.80 12.11
N TYR A 164 -1.34 3.76 13.31
CA TYR A 164 -1.63 2.72 14.30
C TYR A 164 -2.33 3.20 15.55
N ASP A 165 -2.17 4.46 15.95
CA ASP A 165 -2.64 4.96 17.24
C ASP A 165 -3.86 5.90 17.11
N ASN A 166 -4.37 6.09 15.89
CA ASN A 166 -5.54 6.91 15.58
C ASN A 166 -6.84 6.08 15.54
N TYR A 167 -7.20 5.48 16.67
CA TYR A 167 -8.42 4.70 16.76
C TYR A 167 -9.59 5.55 17.27
N SER A 168 -10.75 5.49 16.57
CA SER A 168 -11.97 6.11 17.05
C SER A 168 -12.47 5.45 18.35
N ALA A 169 -13.18 6.22 19.18
CA ALA A 169 -13.83 5.69 20.37
C ALA A 169 -14.79 4.52 20.06
N ASP A 170 -15.46 4.58 18.91
CA ASP A 170 -16.39 3.52 18.47
C ASP A 170 -15.65 2.23 18.10
N ARG A 171 -14.50 2.33 17.43
CA ARG A 171 -13.62 1.19 17.19
C ARG A 171 -13.14 0.54 18.48
N MET A 172 -12.75 1.34 19.48
CA MET A 172 -12.31 0.82 20.77
C MET A 172 -13.46 0.13 21.54
N LYS A 173 -14.68 0.69 21.49
CA LYS A 173 -15.87 0.05 22.06
C LYS A 173 -16.21 -1.26 21.35
N LEU A 174 -16.15 -1.28 20.01
CA LEU A 174 -16.36 -2.52 19.23
C LEU A 174 -15.33 -3.58 19.59
N LEU A 175 -14.05 -3.21 19.70
CA LEU A 175 -12.99 -4.13 20.12
C LEU A 175 -13.28 -4.71 21.53
N GLY A 176 -13.66 -3.85 22.49
CA GLY A 176 -14.05 -4.30 23.83
C GLY A 176 -15.22 -5.29 23.77
N TYR A 177 -16.26 -5.01 23.00
CA TYR A 177 -17.39 -5.90 22.77
C TYR A 177 -16.95 -7.24 22.14
N CYS A 178 -16.09 -7.19 21.12
CA CYS A 178 -15.56 -8.39 20.49
C CYS A 178 -14.82 -9.30 21.47
N LEU A 179 -13.96 -8.73 22.30
CA LEU A 179 -13.13 -9.49 23.24
C LEU A 179 -13.92 -10.02 24.43
N ASN A 180 -14.90 -9.25 24.93
CA ASN A 180 -15.66 -9.62 26.14
C ASN A 180 -16.87 -10.53 25.83
N ASP A 181 -17.60 -10.24 24.76
CA ASP A 181 -18.90 -10.85 24.50
C ASP A 181 -18.93 -11.81 23.29
N LYS A 182 -17.96 -11.70 22.37
CA LYS A 182 -18.00 -12.44 21.09
C LYS A 182 -16.84 -13.42 20.90
N LEU A 183 -15.78 -13.33 21.70
CA LEU A 183 -14.62 -14.19 21.58
C LEU A 183 -14.93 -15.60 22.10
N LEU A 184 -14.88 -16.57 21.19
CA LEU A 184 -14.95 -17.99 21.50
C LEU A 184 -13.56 -18.61 21.37
N LEU A 185 -13.03 -19.20 22.44
CA LEU A 185 -11.71 -19.84 22.46
C LEU A 185 -11.85 -21.36 22.36
N PHE A 186 -11.03 -21.96 21.51
CA PHE A 186 -10.89 -23.39 21.31
C PHE A 186 -9.42 -23.79 21.51
N PRO A 187 -8.94 -23.88 22.77
CA PRO A 187 -7.52 -24.10 23.08
C PRO A 187 -6.97 -25.41 22.49
N GLU A 188 -7.77 -26.44 22.47
CA GLU A 188 -7.41 -27.75 21.89
C GLU A 188 -7.10 -27.68 20.39
N ASN A 189 -7.76 -26.76 19.67
CA ASN A 189 -7.56 -26.54 18.24
C ASN A 189 -6.63 -25.33 17.97
N LYS A 190 -6.06 -24.70 19.00
CA LYS A 190 -5.27 -23.46 18.91
C LYS A 190 -5.96 -22.39 18.07
N SER A 191 -7.30 -22.28 18.23
CA SER A 191 -8.12 -21.37 17.42
C SER A 191 -9.04 -20.50 18.29
N ALA A 192 -9.45 -19.37 17.72
CA ALA A 192 -10.45 -18.49 18.29
C ALA A 192 -11.39 -17.99 17.18
N ILE A 193 -12.65 -17.74 17.52
CA ILE A 193 -13.66 -17.24 16.58
C ILE A 193 -14.30 -15.99 17.18
N ILE A 194 -14.42 -14.93 16.37
CA ILE A 194 -15.25 -13.77 16.62
C ILE A 194 -16.19 -13.64 15.43
N SER A 195 -17.50 -13.55 15.67
CA SER A 195 -18.50 -13.30 14.63
C SER A 195 -19.36 -12.10 14.98
N LEU A 196 -19.55 -11.21 14.01
CA LEU A 196 -20.36 -10.01 14.14
C LEU A 196 -21.46 -10.01 13.08
N THR A 197 -22.64 -9.59 13.48
CA THR A 197 -23.75 -9.30 12.56
C THR A 197 -23.67 -7.87 12.04
N ASN A 198 -24.34 -7.60 10.92
CA ASN A 198 -24.45 -6.23 10.40
C ASN A 198 -25.10 -5.26 11.40
N ASP A 199 -26.04 -5.73 12.22
CA ASP A 199 -26.69 -4.87 13.23
C ASP A 199 -25.73 -4.54 14.38
N GLU A 200 -24.85 -5.48 14.76
CA GLU A 200 -23.81 -5.23 15.74
C GLU A 200 -22.77 -4.23 15.21
N LEU A 201 -22.36 -4.34 13.95
CA LEU A 201 -21.48 -3.35 13.32
C LEU A 201 -22.11 -1.96 13.31
N LYS A 202 -23.34 -1.82 12.85
CA LYS A 202 -24.08 -0.54 12.85
C LYS A 202 -24.20 0.07 14.26
N ARG A 203 -24.39 -0.76 15.30
CA ARG A 203 -24.46 -0.29 16.71
C ARG A 203 -23.22 0.46 17.14
N PHE A 204 -22.06 0.13 16.55
CA PHE A 204 -20.77 0.75 16.84
C PHE A 204 -20.30 1.73 15.75
N ASN A 205 -21.20 2.12 14.83
CA ASN A 205 -20.90 3.02 13.69
C ASN A 205 -19.80 2.47 12.76
N PHE A 206 -19.87 1.15 12.48
CA PHE A 206 -19.03 0.42 11.54
C PHE A 206 -19.84 -0.09 10.35
#